data_5d5228c8925739978c0ff3c9fe4e55b0
#
_entry.id   5d5228c8925739978c0ff3c9fe4e55b0
#
_cell.length_a   1.000
_cell.length_b   1.000
_cell.length_c   1.000
_cell.angle_alpha   90.00
_cell.angle_beta   90.00
_cell.angle_gamma   90.00
#
_symmetry.space_group_name_H-M   'P 1'
#
loop_
_entity.id
_entity.type
_entity.pdbx_description
1 polymer ?
#
loop_
_entity_poly.entity_id
_entity_poly.type
_entity_poly.pdbx_seq_one_letter_code
_entity_poly.pdbx_strand_id
1 'polypeptide(L)'
;MSQPIVSTKIITIPNLLTFLRMALIPVFAMLLVYQREGWALVVFTIAGVSDGVDGFVARHFKQESELGTIIDPIADKLLMTTAFIMLTLSSVVGTPRHLPVPFWVTATVIGRDIAIIAVAGAINVMTGFRGFKPSWLGKASTFVQVVGVILILVAAVFPELRGFYLPTV
;
A
#
# COMPACT_ATOMS: atom_id res chain seq x y z
N MET A 1 -19.98 -5.57 30.08
CA MET A 1 -19.30 -5.44 28.78
C MET A 1 -19.33 -3.98 28.40
N SER A 2 -18.23 -3.25 28.65
CA SER A 2 -18.12 -1.84 28.30
C SER A 2 -17.96 -1.72 26.78
N GLN A 3 -18.91 -1.09 26.13
CA GLN A 3 -18.81 -0.71 24.71
C GLN A 3 -17.56 0.14 24.53
N PRO A 4 -16.74 -0.08 23.50
CA PRO A 4 -15.63 0.80 23.20
C PRO A 4 -16.20 2.19 22.91
N ILE A 5 -15.67 3.20 23.58
CA ILE A 5 -16.04 4.62 23.35
C ILE A 5 -15.46 4.98 21.97
N VAL A 6 -16.28 4.85 20.93
CA VAL A 6 -15.92 5.30 19.59
C VAL A 6 -15.88 6.81 19.63
N SER A 7 -14.70 7.39 19.54
CA SER A 7 -14.51 8.83 19.57
C SER A 7 -15.00 9.43 18.24
N THR A 8 -16.00 10.31 18.30
CA THR A 8 -16.44 11.13 17.16
C THR A 8 -15.44 12.25 16.79
N LYS A 9 -14.29 12.29 17.46
CA LYS A 9 -13.25 13.27 17.12
C LYS A 9 -12.63 12.91 15.77
N ILE A 10 -12.83 13.77 14.80
CA ILE A 10 -12.28 13.66 13.43
C ILE A 10 -10.74 13.75 13.45
N ILE A 11 -10.17 14.52 14.38
CA ILE A 11 -8.73 14.71 14.52
C ILE A 11 -8.23 13.75 15.61
N THR A 12 -7.79 12.57 15.20
CA THR A 12 -7.04 11.63 16.02
C THR A 12 -5.65 11.42 15.40
N ILE A 13 -4.66 11.02 16.21
CA ILE A 13 -3.30 10.75 15.71
C ILE A 13 -3.33 9.73 14.56
N PRO A 14 -4.06 8.60 14.62
CA PRO A 14 -4.18 7.69 13.49
C PRO A 14 -4.72 8.36 12.23
N ASN A 15 -5.81 9.12 12.33
CA ASN A 15 -6.38 9.81 11.16
C ASN A 15 -5.38 10.78 10.51
N LEU A 16 -4.59 11.49 11.31
CA LEU A 16 -3.56 12.40 10.79
C LEU A 16 -2.50 11.64 9.98
N LEU A 17 -2.08 10.46 10.45
CA LEU A 17 -1.11 9.61 9.73
C LEU A 17 -1.72 9.07 8.42
N THR A 18 -3.01 8.73 8.40
CA THR A 18 -3.70 8.34 7.17
C THR A 18 -3.79 9.49 6.17
N PHE A 19 -4.11 10.71 6.61
CA PHE A 19 -4.11 11.89 5.74
C PHE A 19 -2.70 12.19 5.21
N LEU A 20 -1.67 12.08 6.05
CA LEU A 20 -0.28 12.20 5.61
C LEU A 20 0.04 11.19 4.52
N ARG A 21 -0.34 9.91 4.70
CA ARG A 21 -0.15 8.87 3.67
C ARG A 21 -0.84 9.24 2.37
N MET A 22 -2.10 9.67 2.42
CA MET A 22 -2.83 10.09 1.21
C MET A 22 -2.13 11.26 0.49
N ALA A 23 -1.55 12.21 1.24
CA ALA A 23 -0.77 13.30 0.65
C ALA A 23 0.58 12.82 0.08
N LEU A 24 1.18 11.79 0.64
CA LEU A 24 2.44 11.21 0.15
C LEU A 24 2.27 10.39 -1.14
N ILE A 25 1.08 9.86 -1.44
CA ILE A 25 0.83 9.08 -2.66
C ILE A 25 1.14 9.88 -3.93
N PRO A 26 0.56 11.10 -4.16
CA PRO A 26 0.88 11.88 -5.33
C PRO A 26 2.35 12.34 -5.36
N VAL A 27 2.95 12.62 -4.21
CA VAL A 27 4.38 12.97 -4.13
C VAL A 27 5.25 11.79 -4.59
N PHE A 28 4.93 10.58 -4.14
CA PHE A 28 5.60 9.35 -4.57
C PHE A 28 5.49 9.15 -6.09
N ALA A 29 4.28 9.29 -6.64
CA ALA A 29 4.05 9.18 -8.08
C ALA A 29 4.87 10.20 -8.88
N MET A 30 4.88 11.46 -8.44
CA MET A 30 5.68 12.52 -9.07
C MET A 30 7.18 12.21 -9.02
N LEU A 31 7.69 11.73 -7.90
CA LEU A 31 9.11 11.38 -7.77
C LEU A 31 9.52 10.27 -8.74
N LEU A 32 8.66 9.28 -8.98
CA LEU A 32 8.91 8.24 -9.99
C LEU A 32 8.89 8.82 -11.41
N VAL A 33 7.94 9.69 -11.75
CA VAL A 33 7.90 10.38 -13.05
C VAL A 33 9.17 11.18 -13.30
N TYR A 34 9.68 11.87 -12.28
CA TYR A 34 10.94 12.63 -12.35
C TYR A 34 12.20 11.78 -12.17
N GLN A 35 12.08 10.43 -12.16
CA GLN A 35 13.21 9.50 -12.03
C GLN A 35 14.06 9.73 -10.77
N ARG A 36 13.39 10.11 -9.67
CA ARG A 36 14.02 10.35 -8.36
C ARG A 36 13.78 9.15 -7.42
N GLU A 37 14.20 7.97 -7.84
CA GLU A 37 13.91 6.69 -7.16
C GLU A 37 14.38 6.68 -5.69
N GLY A 38 15.50 7.33 -5.36
CA GLY A 38 15.98 7.41 -3.98
C GLY A 38 14.99 8.14 -3.07
N TRP A 39 14.44 9.27 -3.52
CA TRP A 39 13.39 9.99 -2.80
C TRP A 39 12.06 9.22 -2.82
N ALA A 40 11.74 8.55 -3.92
CA ALA A 40 10.55 7.71 -4.00
C ALA A 40 10.62 6.56 -2.97
N LEU A 41 11.78 5.92 -2.81
CA LEU A 41 12.01 4.90 -1.78
C LEU A 41 11.79 5.46 -0.37
N VAL A 42 12.32 6.65 -0.07
CA VAL A 42 12.14 7.29 1.24
C VAL A 42 10.65 7.58 1.51
N VAL A 43 9.96 8.20 0.55
CA VAL A 43 8.54 8.54 0.68
C VAL A 43 7.67 7.29 0.82
N PHE A 44 7.92 6.25 0.02
CA PHE A 44 7.20 4.98 0.11
C PHE A 44 7.42 4.29 1.46
N THR A 45 8.66 4.29 1.95
CA THR A 45 9.00 3.71 3.26
C THR A 45 8.33 4.47 4.39
N ILE A 46 8.33 5.80 4.36
CA ILE A 46 7.64 6.64 5.36
C ILE A 46 6.14 6.34 5.34
N ALA A 47 5.52 6.28 4.15
CA ALA A 47 4.10 5.98 4.02
C ALA A 47 3.74 4.58 4.56
N GLY A 48 4.56 3.56 4.26
CA GLY A 48 4.36 2.19 4.73
C GLY A 48 4.60 2.03 6.24
N VAL A 49 5.63 2.68 6.78
CA VAL A 49 5.90 2.66 8.23
C VAL A 49 4.79 3.40 8.98
N SER A 50 4.30 4.52 8.45
CA SER A 50 3.17 5.25 9.04
C SER A 50 1.95 4.36 9.22
N ASP A 51 1.65 3.47 8.27
CA ASP A 51 0.57 2.48 8.36
C ASP A 51 0.76 1.49 9.53
N GLY A 52 1.99 1.01 9.71
CA GLY A 52 2.30 0.13 10.85
C GLY A 52 2.18 0.84 12.19
N VAL A 53 2.60 2.11 12.24
CA VAL A 53 2.59 2.93 13.46
C VAL A 53 1.16 3.33 13.84
N ASP A 54 0.33 3.79 12.89
CA ASP A 54 -1.05 4.18 13.19
C ASP A 54 -1.89 2.98 13.67
N GLY A 55 -1.75 1.81 13.04
CA GLY A 55 -2.39 0.58 13.49
C GLY A 55 -1.93 0.13 14.89
N PHE A 56 -0.65 0.35 15.24
CA PHE A 56 -0.14 0.08 16.58
C PHE A 56 -0.69 1.08 17.60
N VAL A 57 -0.63 2.38 17.28
CA VAL A 57 -1.11 3.48 18.13
C VAL A 57 -2.61 3.36 18.38
N ALA A 58 -3.41 3.12 17.33
CA ALA A 58 -4.86 2.96 17.45
C ALA A 58 -5.24 1.85 18.43
N ARG A 59 -4.56 0.69 18.34
CA ARG A 59 -4.79 -0.46 19.23
C ARG A 59 -4.30 -0.22 20.65
N HIS A 60 -3.14 0.41 20.82
CA HIS A 60 -2.54 0.63 22.14
C HIS A 60 -3.28 1.71 22.93
N PHE A 61 -3.69 2.79 22.27
CA PHE A 61 -4.36 3.93 22.92
C PHE A 61 -5.89 3.86 22.83
N LYS A 62 -6.47 2.82 22.23
CA LYS A 62 -7.94 2.67 22.01
C LYS A 62 -8.56 3.89 21.34
N GLN A 63 -7.82 4.54 20.43
CA GLN A 63 -8.25 5.71 19.67
C GLN A 63 -8.69 5.31 18.26
N GLU A 64 -9.54 4.30 18.16
CA GLU A 64 -10.15 3.93 16.89
C GLU A 64 -11.24 4.94 16.55
N SER A 65 -11.15 5.56 15.35
CA SER A 65 -12.19 6.42 14.81
C SER A 65 -12.95 5.69 13.71
N GLU A 66 -14.26 5.96 13.58
CA GLU A 66 -15.06 5.40 12.49
C GLU A 66 -14.51 5.77 11.11
N LEU A 67 -14.04 7.02 10.97
CA LEU A 67 -13.43 7.51 9.73
C LEU A 67 -12.11 6.78 9.42
N GLY A 68 -11.22 6.61 10.39
CA GLY A 68 -9.96 5.90 10.22
C GLY A 68 -10.19 4.47 9.74
N THR A 69 -11.09 3.74 10.37
CA THR A 69 -11.41 2.34 10.02
C THR A 69 -11.81 2.17 8.54
N ILE A 70 -12.40 3.20 7.93
CA ILE A 70 -12.80 3.18 6.51
C ILE A 70 -11.69 3.69 5.61
N ILE A 71 -11.01 4.79 6.00
CA ILE A 71 -10.02 5.47 5.14
C ILE A 71 -8.70 4.71 5.10
N ASP A 72 -8.28 4.07 6.21
CA ASP A 72 -7.00 3.33 6.29
C ASP A 72 -6.86 2.23 5.22
N PRO A 73 -7.84 1.30 5.05
CA PRO A 73 -7.75 0.29 4.01
C PRO A 73 -7.76 0.89 2.60
N ILE A 74 -8.42 2.03 2.41
CA ILE A 74 -8.47 2.73 1.12
C ILE A 74 -7.11 3.35 0.82
N ALA A 75 -6.51 4.05 1.78
CA ALA A 75 -5.20 4.70 1.62
C ALA A 75 -4.10 3.68 1.35
N ASP A 76 -4.08 2.53 2.07
CA ASP A 76 -3.14 1.43 1.83
C ASP A 76 -3.28 0.87 0.40
N LYS A 77 -4.49 0.57 -0.03
CA LYS A 77 -4.75 0.08 -1.39
C LYS A 77 -4.38 1.09 -2.47
N LEU A 78 -4.64 2.37 -2.25
CA LEU A 78 -4.25 3.43 -3.18
C LEU A 78 -2.73 3.54 -3.29
N LEU A 79 -2.00 3.47 -2.19
CA LEU A 79 -0.53 3.50 -2.20
C LEU A 79 0.04 2.34 -3.01
N MET A 80 -0.40 1.11 -2.73
CA MET A 80 0.06 -0.08 -3.44
C MET A 80 -0.31 -0.06 -4.92
N THR A 81 -1.56 0.26 -5.25
CA THR A 81 -2.03 0.35 -6.63
C THR A 81 -1.25 1.39 -7.41
N THR A 82 -1.03 2.58 -6.83
CA THR A 82 -0.22 3.64 -7.44
C THR A 82 1.22 3.18 -7.64
N ALA A 83 1.83 2.50 -6.65
CA ALA A 83 3.19 1.99 -6.77
C ALA A 83 3.33 1.01 -7.95
N PHE A 84 2.46 0.00 -8.03
CA PHE A 84 2.52 -0.98 -9.13
C PHE A 84 2.23 -0.35 -10.50
N ILE A 85 1.25 0.54 -10.60
CA ILE A 85 0.94 1.25 -11.85
C ILE A 85 2.15 2.08 -12.28
N MET A 86 2.72 2.90 -11.38
CA MET A 86 3.83 3.78 -11.72
C MET A 86 5.08 3.02 -12.11
N LEU A 87 5.42 1.93 -11.39
CA LEU A 87 6.55 1.07 -11.72
C LEU A 87 6.37 0.36 -13.08
N THR A 88 5.14 0.01 -13.44
CA THR A 88 4.82 -0.57 -14.75
C THR A 88 4.86 0.46 -15.86
N LEU A 89 4.23 1.63 -15.67
CA LEU A 89 4.20 2.70 -16.68
C LEU A 89 5.59 3.25 -16.97
N SER A 90 6.44 3.41 -15.98
CA SER A 90 7.82 3.86 -16.16
C SER A 90 8.63 2.90 -17.04
N SER A 91 8.31 1.60 -17.02
CA SER A 91 8.95 0.61 -17.91
C SER A 91 8.51 0.74 -19.37
N VAL A 92 7.35 1.36 -19.63
CA VAL A 92 6.80 1.55 -20.99
C VAL A 92 7.20 2.90 -21.58
N VAL A 93 7.32 3.96 -20.76
CA VAL A 93 7.46 5.35 -21.21
C VAL A 93 8.93 5.78 -21.35
N GLY A 94 9.88 5.08 -20.75
CA GLY A 94 11.29 5.45 -20.81
C GLY A 94 12.23 4.35 -20.37
N THR A 95 13.54 4.65 -20.33
CA THR A 95 14.55 3.76 -19.72
C THR A 95 14.46 3.88 -18.21
N PRO A 96 13.77 2.96 -17.53
CA PRO A 96 13.58 3.06 -16.08
C PRO A 96 14.91 2.78 -15.38
N ARG A 97 15.18 3.51 -14.31
CA ARG A 97 16.29 3.19 -13.40
C ARG A 97 15.97 1.98 -12.52
N HIS A 98 14.70 1.77 -12.20
CA HIS A 98 14.23 0.61 -11.46
C HIS A 98 14.08 -0.62 -12.36
N LEU A 99 13.96 -1.81 -11.74
CA LEU A 99 13.64 -3.04 -12.45
C LEU A 99 12.24 -2.93 -13.10
N PRO A 100 12.09 -3.30 -14.39
CA PRO A 100 10.80 -3.22 -15.06
C PRO A 100 9.82 -4.20 -14.43
N VAL A 101 8.64 -3.70 -14.02
CA VAL A 101 7.55 -4.54 -13.55
C VAL A 101 6.69 -4.92 -14.75
N PRO A 102 6.58 -6.20 -15.10
CA PRO A 102 5.75 -6.65 -16.21
C PRO A 102 4.28 -6.31 -15.96
N PHE A 103 3.58 -5.90 -17.02
CA PHE A 103 2.15 -5.54 -16.92
C PHE A 103 1.29 -6.64 -16.29
N TRP A 104 1.55 -7.90 -16.59
CA TRP A 104 0.79 -9.02 -16.02
C TRP A 104 0.90 -9.13 -14.49
N VAL A 105 2.04 -8.74 -13.90
CA VAL A 105 2.21 -8.71 -12.44
C VAL A 105 1.27 -7.68 -11.83
N THR A 106 1.27 -6.47 -12.36
CA THR A 106 0.38 -5.39 -11.92
C THR A 106 -1.09 -5.76 -12.12
N ALA A 107 -1.42 -6.32 -13.27
CA ALA A 107 -2.78 -6.79 -13.56
C ALA A 107 -3.22 -7.88 -12.56
N THR A 108 -2.34 -8.82 -12.21
CA THR A 108 -2.63 -9.87 -11.24
C THR A 108 -2.83 -9.30 -9.83
N VAL A 109 -1.97 -8.39 -9.40
CA VAL A 109 -2.07 -7.74 -8.07
C VAL A 109 -3.37 -6.96 -7.95
N ILE A 110 -3.67 -6.08 -8.90
CA ILE A 110 -4.88 -5.26 -8.89
C ILE A 110 -6.12 -6.13 -9.08
N GLY A 111 -6.09 -7.07 -10.01
CA GLY A 111 -7.19 -7.99 -10.28
C GLY A 111 -7.56 -8.83 -9.05
N ARG A 112 -6.56 -9.36 -8.34
CA ARG A 112 -6.76 -10.08 -7.08
C ARG A 112 -7.41 -9.19 -6.02
N ASP A 113 -6.96 -7.95 -5.87
CA ASP A 113 -7.51 -7.03 -4.87
C ASP A 113 -8.96 -6.66 -5.18
N ILE A 114 -9.27 -6.39 -6.45
CA ILE A 114 -10.65 -6.15 -6.92
C ILE A 114 -11.52 -7.39 -6.68
N ALA A 115 -11.02 -8.58 -7.01
CA ALA A 115 -11.76 -9.83 -6.82
C ALA A 115 -12.12 -10.07 -5.36
N ILE A 116 -11.20 -9.84 -4.42
CA ILE A 116 -11.47 -9.98 -2.98
C ILE A 116 -12.56 -9.01 -2.53
N ILE A 117 -12.49 -7.74 -2.94
CA ILE A 117 -13.48 -6.72 -2.58
C ILE A 117 -14.85 -7.07 -3.20
N ALA A 118 -14.88 -7.50 -4.45
CA ALA A 118 -16.11 -7.87 -5.14
C ALA A 118 -16.78 -9.09 -4.49
N VAL A 119 -16.03 -10.14 -4.17
CA VAL A 119 -16.56 -11.34 -3.50
C VAL A 119 -17.04 -11.00 -2.10
N ALA A 120 -16.28 -10.24 -1.33
CA ALA A 120 -16.69 -9.82 0.02
C ALA A 120 -17.95 -8.95 -0.03
N GLY A 121 -18.04 -8.03 -0.98
CA GLY A 121 -19.23 -7.20 -1.20
C GLY A 121 -20.44 -8.02 -1.62
N ALA A 122 -20.29 -8.96 -2.55
CA ALA A 122 -21.36 -9.85 -2.99
C ALA A 122 -21.91 -10.70 -1.83
N ILE A 123 -21.04 -11.30 -1.02
CA ILE A 123 -21.47 -12.09 0.16
C ILE A 123 -22.20 -11.19 1.16
N ASN A 124 -21.70 -9.97 1.42
CA ASN A 124 -22.37 -9.04 2.33
C ASN A 124 -23.79 -8.68 1.85
N VAL A 125 -23.95 -8.40 0.56
CA VAL A 125 -25.26 -8.06 -0.04
C VAL A 125 -26.20 -9.26 -0.01
N MET A 126 -25.71 -10.48 -0.31
CA MET A 126 -26.57 -11.67 -0.38
C MET A 126 -26.94 -12.25 0.98
N THR A 127 -26.07 -12.15 1.97
CA THR A 127 -26.26 -12.83 3.27
C THR A 127 -26.40 -11.88 4.46
N GLY A 128 -26.15 -10.57 4.26
CA GLY A 128 -26.10 -9.59 5.36
C GLY A 128 -24.92 -9.82 6.31
N PHE A 129 -24.02 -10.75 5.98
CA PHE A 129 -22.88 -11.12 6.83
C PHE A 129 -21.78 -10.07 6.77
N ARG A 130 -21.49 -9.42 7.90
CA ARG A 130 -20.47 -8.36 8.04
C ARG A 130 -19.19 -8.81 8.75
N GLY A 131 -19.05 -10.10 9.02
CA GLY A 131 -18.00 -10.66 9.88
C GLY A 131 -16.76 -11.16 9.14
N PHE A 132 -16.30 -10.50 8.07
CA PHE A 132 -15.07 -10.90 7.38
C PHE A 132 -13.85 -10.62 8.26
N LYS A 133 -13.29 -11.70 8.82
CA LYS A 133 -11.98 -11.63 9.45
C LYS A 133 -10.91 -11.64 8.37
N PRO A 134 -9.93 -10.70 8.41
CA PRO A 134 -8.83 -10.71 7.46
C PRO A 134 -8.09 -12.05 7.54
N SER A 135 -7.99 -12.74 6.40
CA SER A 135 -7.28 -14.03 6.33
C SER A 135 -5.78 -13.80 6.49
N TRP A 136 -5.09 -14.75 7.10
CA TRP A 136 -3.63 -14.71 7.24
C TRP A 136 -2.93 -14.62 5.88
N LEU A 137 -3.45 -15.31 4.88
CA LEU A 137 -3.00 -15.25 3.49
C LEU A 137 -3.11 -13.83 2.90
N GLY A 138 -4.18 -13.08 3.24
CA GLY A 138 -4.32 -11.70 2.80
C GLY A 138 -3.22 -10.80 3.36
N LYS A 139 -2.89 -10.94 4.64
CA LYS A 139 -1.81 -10.19 5.29
C LYS A 139 -0.44 -10.54 4.70
N ALA A 140 -0.16 -11.82 4.51
CA ALA A 140 1.09 -12.29 3.90
C ALA A 140 1.26 -11.74 2.48
N SER A 141 0.20 -11.72 1.68
CA SER A 141 0.24 -11.19 0.32
C SER A 141 0.55 -9.68 0.28
N THR A 142 -0.09 -8.87 1.13
CA THR A 142 0.21 -7.43 1.21
C THR A 142 1.66 -7.21 1.67
N PHE A 143 2.14 -7.98 2.64
CA PHE A 143 3.53 -7.91 3.09
C PHE A 143 4.52 -8.20 1.94
N VAL A 144 4.28 -9.26 1.17
CA VAL A 144 5.11 -9.59 0.00
C VAL A 144 5.09 -8.47 -1.05
N GLN A 145 3.95 -7.85 -1.29
CA GLN A 145 3.84 -6.72 -2.21
C GLN A 145 4.66 -5.51 -1.75
N VAL A 146 4.55 -5.14 -0.47
CA VAL A 146 5.33 -4.02 0.12
C VAL A 146 6.82 -4.29 -0.01
N VAL A 147 7.27 -5.48 0.40
CA VAL A 147 8.68 -5.89 0.28
C VAL A 147 9.13 -5.88 -1.17
N GLY A 148 8.31 -6.37 -2.09
CA GLY A 148 8.61 -6.37 -3.53
C GLY A 148 8.83 -4.95 -4.07
N VAL A 149 7.97 -4.00 -3.76
CA VAL A 149 8.14 -2.59 -4.18
C VAL A 149 9.41 -1.99 -3.58
N ILE A 150 9.68 -2.23 -2.29
CA ILE A 150 10.90 -1.74 -1.64
C ILE A 150 12.15 -2.31 -2.34
N LEU A 151 12.19 -3.62 -2.63
CA LEU A 151 13.33 -4.25 -3.30
C LEU A 151 13.56 -3.68 -4.71
N ILE A 152 12.49 -3.43 -5.47
CA ILE A 152 12.59 -2.82 -6.80
C ILE A 152 13.19 -1.41 -6.69
N LEU A 153 12.73 -0.60 -5.74
CA LEU A 153 13.24 0.75 -5.54
C LEU A 153 14.68 0.76 -5.00
N VAL A 154 15.05 -0.17 -4.10
CA VAL A 154 16.41 -0.34 -3.63
C VAL A 154 17.36 -0.72 -4.78
N ALA A 155 16.94 -1.66 -5.64
CA ALA A 155 17.72 -2.05 -6.81
C ALA A 155 17.87 -0.89 -7.84
N ALA A 156 16.94 0.07 -7.84
CA ALA A 156 17.04 1.28 -8.65
C ALA A 156 18.08 2.26 -8.09
N VAL A 157 18.13 2.39 -6.76
CA VAL A 157 19.06 3.30 -6.06
C VAL A 157 20.51 2.75 -6.09
N PHE A 158 20.65 1.43 -5.96
CA PHE A 158 21.95 0.74 -5.92
C PHE A 158 22.13 -0.16 -7.16
N PRO A 159 22.68 0.37 -8.27
CA PRO A 159 22.84 -0.38 -9.52
C PRO A 159 23.68 -1.65 -9.38
N GLU A 160 24.58 -1.70 -8.42
CA GLU A 160 25.43 -2.86 -8.11
C GLU A 160 24.60 -4.09 -7.71
N LEU A 161 23.44 -3.88 -7.10
CA LEU A 161 22.53 -4.95 -6.71
C LEU A 161 21.75 -5.54 -7.91
N ARG A 162 21.71 -4.84 -9.05
CA ARG A 162 21.01 -5.31 -10.26
C ARG A 162 21.61 -6.61 -10.80
N GLY A 163 22.93 -6.77 -10.71
CA GLY A 163 23.61 -7.98 -11.13
C GLY A 163 23.21 -9.24 -10.34
N PHE A 164 22.65 -9.06 -9.15
CA PHE A 164 22.17 -10.17 -8.32
C PHE A 164 20.76 -10.61 -8.68
N TYR A 165 19.93 -9.73 -9.27
CA TYR A 165 18.53 -9.99 -9.60
C TYR A 165 18.26 -10.34 -11.07
N LEU A 166 19.19 -9.98 -11.96
CA LEU A 166 19.16 -10.36 -13.37
C LEU A 166 20.27 -11.37 -13.59
N PRO A 167 19.96 -12.69 -13.58
CA PRO A 167 20.92 -13.62 -14.13
C PRO A 167 21.15 -13.20 -15.59
N THR A 168 22.41 -12.90 -15.91
CA THR A 168 22.86 -12.54 -17.26
C THR A 168 22.28 -13.50 -18.29
N VAL A 169 21.33 -13.02 -19.07
CA VAL A 169 20.94 -13.64 -20.36
C VAL A 169 21.85 -13.05 -21.42
#